data_eb8f2a8bd337c94775fcd8f6bfc37a46
#
_entry.id   eb8f2a8bd337c94775fcd8f6bfc37a46
#
_cell.length_a   1.000
_cell.length_b   1.000
_cell.length_c   1.000
_cell.angle_alpha   90.00
_cell.angle_beta   90.00
_cell.angle_gamma   90.00
#
_symmetry.space_group_name_H-M   'P 1'
#
loop_
_entity.id
_entity.type
_entity.pdbx_description
1 polymer ?
#
loop_
_entity_poly.entity_id
_entity_poly.type
_entity_poly.pdbx_seq_one_letter_code
_entity_poly.pdbx_strand_id
1 'polypeptide(L)'
;TDISSLPHVDYEKPWYYKEYMDALSLGKGAVFFVAGDIYPIITTWTSAIFWNKTLYGDLIDSDMLSLYKLVDAGGWTFDKYNEMCRAAYLDLDKDGQKSAADRFGTTNSTYGADHMAFSMGFAITEKNDNGFYDIVVDSERNNDIIEKIRAFYLSEGFYHFSPGDEGATYP
;
A
#
# COMPACT_ATOMS: atom_id res chain seq x y z
N THR A 1 -31.21 3.75 -0.94
CA THR A 1 -32.01 2.73 -1.66
C THR A 1 -31.09 1.59 -2.06
N ASP A 2 -31.50 0.37 -1.80
CA ASP A 2 -30.83 -0.83 -2.30
C ASP A 2 -30.95 -0.85 -3.84
N ILE A 3 -29.82 -0.92 -4.52
CA ILE A 3 -29.74 -0.88 -5.97
C ILE A 3 -29.68 -2.27 -6.62
N SER A 4 -29.64 -3.34 -5.81
CA SER A 4 -29.61 -4.73 -6.32
C SER A 4 -30.84 -5.12 -7.12
N SER A 5 -31.95 -4.43 -6.88
CA SER A 5 -33.24 -4.67 -7.53
C SER A 5 -33.59 -3.71 -8.66
N LEU A 6 -32.64 -2.86 -9.09
CA LEU A 6 -32.90 -1.91 -10.17
C LEU A 6 -33.14 -2.62 -11.50
N PRO A 7 -34.18 -2.25 -12.26
CA PRO A 7 -34.44 -2.82 -13.57
C PRO A 7 -33.27 -2.50 -14.52
N HIS A 8 -32.96 -3.45 -15.39
CA HIS A 8 -31.89 -3.33 -16.40
C HIS A 8 -30.45 -3.28 -15.87
N VAL A 9 -30.25 -3.52 -14.59
CA VAL A 9 -28.91 -3.68 -13.99
C VAL A 9 -28.66 -5.15 -13.68
N ASP A 10 -27.63 -5.71 -14.26
CA ASP A 10 -27.20 -7.09 -14.06
C ASP A 10 -25.75 -7.08 -13.57
N TYR A 11 -25.59 -7.22 -12.26
CA TYR A 11 -24.27 -7.18 -11.60
C TYR A 11 -23.39 -8.40 -11.86
N GLU A 12 -23.90 -9.44 -12.52
CA GLU A 12 -23.11 -10.59 -12.96
C GLU A 12 -22.33 -10.30 -14.27
N LYS A 13 -22.53 -9.15 -14.87
CA LYS A 13 -21.82 -8.76 -16.09
C LYS A 13 -20.35 -8.44 -15.80
N PRO A 14 -19.42 -8.78 -16.73
CA PRO A 14 -17.97 -8.70 -16.49
C PRO A 14 -17.43 -7.30 -16.29
N TRP A 15 -18.18 -6.26 -16.60
CA TRP A 15 -17.79 -4.87 -16.36
C TRP A 15 -18.09 -4.37 -14.94
N TYR A 16 -18.76 -5.19 -14.10
CA TYR A 16 -18.90 -4.91 -12.66
C TYR A 16 -17.83 -5.65 -11.86
N TYR A 17 -17.27 -5.00 -10.86
CA TYR A 17 -16.34 -5.61 -9.92
C TYR A 17 -17.12 -6.30 -8.81
N LYS A 18 -17.67 -7.48 -9.15
CA LYS A 18 -18.59 -8.24 -8.29
C LYS A 18 -18.04 -8.49 -6.89
N GLU A 19 -16.79 -8.96 -6.79
CA GLU A 19 -16.16 -9.24 -5.49
C GLU A 19 -16.11 -7.99 -4.60
N TYR A 20 -15.84 -6.82 -5.20
CA TYR A 20 -15.82 -5.56 -4.48
C TYR A 20 -17.23 -5.13 -4.03
N MET A 21 -18.23 -5.30 -4.87
CA MET A 21 -19.63 -5.01 -4.56
C MET A 21 -20.17 -5.95 -3.50
N ASP A 22 -19.85 -7.26 -3.57
CA ASP A 22 -20.23 -8.25 -2.58
C ASP A 22 -19.56 -7.96 -1.22
N ALA A 23 -18.29 -7.56 -1.23
CA ALA A 23 -17.59 -7.14 -0.01
C ALA A 23 -18.26 -5.94 0.66
N LEU A 24 -18.80 -5.00 -0.10
CA LEU A 24 -19.48 -3.80 0.42
C LEU A 24 -21.00 -3.97 0.61
N SER A 25 -21.58 -5.12 0.30
CA SER A 25 -23.01 -5.37 0.52
C SER A 25 -23.36 -5.48 2.00
N LEU A 26 -24.61 -5.16 2.36
CA LEU A 26 -25.07 -5.20 3.76
C LEU A 26 -26.17 -6.25 3.95
N GLY A 27 -26.18 -6.84 5.14
CA GLY A 27 -27.19 -7.80 5.55
C GLY A 27 -27.30 -8.98 4.59
N LYS A 28 -28.47 -9.20 4.02
CA LYS A 28 -28.75 -10.29 3.08
C LYS A 28 -28.33 -9.99 1.63
N GLY A 29 -27.32 -9.16 1.43
CA GLY A 29 -26.79 -8.83 0.11
C GLY A 29 -27.35 -7.54 -0.49
N ALA A 30 -27.87 -6.62 0.33
CA ALA A 30 -28.29 -5.30 -0.16
C ALA A 30 -27.07 -4.50 -0.64
N VAL A 31 -27.15 -3.98 -1.87
CA VAL A 31 -26.08 -3.26 -2.54
C VAL A 31 -26.42 -1.78 -2.61
N PHE A 32 -25.50 -0.93 -2.14
CA PHE A 32 -25.66 0.52 -2.13
C PHE A 32 -24.60 1.24 -2.96
N PHE A 33 -23.63 0.52 -3.50
CA PHE A 33 -22.51 1.04 -4.28
C PHE A 33 -22.38 0.27 -5.59
N VAL A 34 -21.92 0.95 -6.62
CA VAL A 34 -21.53 0.33 -7.89
C VAL A 34 -20.05 0.52 -8.10
N ALA A 35 -19.35 -0.56 -8.40
CA ALA A 35 -17.96 -0.56 -8.81
C ALA A 35 -17.81 -1.33 -10.12
N GLY A 36 -17.04 -0.80 -11.03
CA GLY A 36 -16.82 -1.43 -12.34
C GLY A 36 -16.15 -0.49 -13.34
N ASP A 37 -16.02 -0.93 -14.56
CA ASP A 37 -15.34 -0.20 -15.65
C ASP A 37 -15.96 1.16 -15.98
N ILE A 38 -17.22 1.35 -15.58
CA ILE A 38 -17.90 2.66 -15.73
C ILE A 38 -17.25 3.77 -14.89
N TYR A 39 -16.48 3.38 -13.86
CA TYR A 39 -15.81 4.32 -12.96
C TYR A 39 -14.32 4.01 -12.86
N PRO A 40 -13.49 4.50 -13.78
CA PRO A 40 -12.08 4.11 -13.92
C PRO A 40 -11.19 4.54 -12.76
N ILE A 41 -11.66 5.38 -11.83
CA ILE A 41 -10.85 5.88 -10.72
C ILE A 41 -10.30 4.75 -9.85
N ILE A 42 -11.02 3.66 -9.69
CA ILE A 42 -10.56 2.49 -8.92
C ILE A 42 -9.27 1.94 -9.52
N THR A 43 -9.17 1.90 -10.85
CA THR A 43 -7.97 1.45 -11.55
C THR A 43 -6.86 2.50 -11.54
N THR A 44 -7.21 3.78 -11.67
CA THR A 44 -6.23 4.88 -11.71
C THR A 44 -5.59 5.17 -10.35
N TRP A 45 -6.22 4.76 -9.26
CA TRP A 45 -5.70 4.91 -7.90
C TRP A 45 -4.95 3.67 -7.38
N THR A 46 -4.58 2.77 -8.29
CA THR A 46 -3.74 1.63 -7.94
C THR A 46 -2.34 2.12 -7.55
N SER A 47 -1.93 1.80 -6.34
CA SER A 47 -0.60 2.13 -5.83
C SER A 47 0.41 1.07 -6.26
N ALA A 48 1.62 1.52 -6.61
CA ALA A 48 2.73 0.64 -6.97
C ALA A 48 4.04 1.17 -6.37
N ILE A 49 4.96 0.25 -6.10
CA ILE A 49 6.32 0.60 -5.72
C ILE A 49 7.15 0.71 -7.01
N PHE A 50 7.63 1.92 -7.28
CA PHE A 50 8.61 2.16 -8.34
C PHE A 50 10.01 1.99 -7.75
N TRP A 51 10.92 1.38 -8.51
CA TRP A 51 12.27 1.14 -8.04
C TRP A 51 13.30 1.51 -9.09
N ASN A 52 14.42 2.05 -8.62
CA ASN A 52 15.55 2.42 -9.45
C ASN A 52 16.43 1.19 -9.70
N LYS A 53 16.39 0.65 -10.92
CA LYS A 53 17.11 -0.57 -11.29
C LYS A 53 18.62 -0.42 -11.18
N THR A 54 19.16 0.77 -11.50
CA THR A 54 20.60 1.02 -11.40
C THR A 54 21.05 1.00 -9.96
N LEU A 55 20.38 1.75 -9.08
CA LEU A 55 20.72 1.76 -7.65
C LEU A 55 20.54 0.38 -7.01
N TYR A 56 19.50 -0.35 -7.40
CA TYR A 56 19.33 -1.72 -6.92
C TYR A 56 20.50 -2.61 -7.32
N GLY A 57 20.91 -2.56 -8.57
CA GLY A 57 22.05 -3.33 -9.10
C GLY A 57 23.36 -3.01 -8.40
N ASP A 58 23.57 -1.74 -8.08
CA ASP A 58 24.80 -1.26 -7.46
C ASP A 58 24.88 -1.55 -5.93
N LEU A 59 23.74 -1.55 -5.24
CA LEU A 59 23.68 -1.52 -3.77
C LEU A 59 23.14 -2.80 -3.14
N ILE A 60 22.29 -3.54 -3.83
CA ILE A 60 21.55 -4.67 -3.26
C ILE A 60 21.96 -5.97 -3.95
N ASP A 61 21.76 -6.06 -5.26
CA ASP A 61 22.08 -7.27 -6.03
C ASP A 61 22.33 -6.92 -7.49
N SER A 62 23.51 -7.29 -8.00
CA SER A 62 23.89 -7.06 -9.42
C SER A 62 23.00 -7.80 -10.43
N ASP A 63 22.31 -8.87 -10.02
CA ASP A 63 21.24 -9.48 -10.81
C ASP A 63 19.94 -8.67 -10.65
N MET A 64 19.70 -7.73 -11.56
CA MET A 64 18.48 -6.90 -11.56
C MET A 64 17.18 -7.71 -11.68
N LEU A 65 17.24 -8.98 -12.03
CA LEU A 65 16.08 -9.88 -12.05
C LEU A 65 15.84 -10.56 -10.69
N SER A 66 16.76 -10.45 -9.75
CA SER A 66 16.64 -11.09 -8.43
C SER A 66 15.44 -10.62 -7.64
N LEU A 67 15.04 -9.34 -7.80
CA LEU A 67 13.82 -8.81 -7.17
C LEU A 67 12.55 -9.50 -7.68
N TYR A 68 12.44 -9.73 -8.98
CA TYR A 68 11.29 -10.46 -9.54
C TYR A 68 11.28 -11.91 -9.06
N LYS A 69 12.45 -12.57 -9.03
CA LYS A 69 12.57 -13.93 -8.48
C LYS A 69 12.17 -14.00 -7.01
N LEU A 70 12.52 -12.98 -6.23
CA LEU A 70 12.14 -12.86 -4.83
C LEU A 70 10.61 -12.75 -4.67
N VAL A 71 9.96 -11.94 -5.51
CA VAL A 71 8.49 -11.79 -5.54
C VAL A 71 7.83 -13.11 -5.93
N ASP A 72 8.27 -13.75 -7.02
CA ASP A 72 7.74 -15.02 -7.52
C ASP A 72 7.89 -16.16 -6.50
N ALA A 73 8.96 -16.13 -5.69
CA ALA A 73 9.18 -17.07 -4.61
C ALA A 73 8.39 -16.76 -3.31
N GLY A 74 7.57 -15.73 -3.29
CA GLY A 74 6.85 -15.28 -2.09
C GLY A 74 7.74 -14.66 -1.01
N GLY A 75 8.98 -14.32 -1.34
CA GLY A 75 9.94 -13.73 -0.41
C GLY A 75 9.83 -12.21 -0.26
N TRP A 76 8.98 -11.56 -1.05
CA TRP A 76 8.73 -10.13 -0.94
C TRP A 76 7.82 -9.85 0.25
N THR A 77 8.43 -9.46 1.35
CA THR A 77 7.74 -9.10 2.61
C THR A 77 8.03 -7.66 2.99
N PHE A 78 7.23 -7.09 3.89
CA PHE A 78 7.48 -5.76 4.42
C PHE A 78 8.83 -5.65 5.14
N ASP A 79 9.21 -6.70 5.88
CA ASP A 79 10.51 -6.74 6.56
C ASP A 79 11.66 -6.77 5.54
N LYS A 80 11.52 -7.51 4.43
CA LYS A 80 12.52 -7.52 3.36
C LYS A 80 12.62 -6.19 2.63
N TYR A 81 11.49 -5.53 2.41
CA TYR A 81 11.47 -4.17 1.86
C TYR A 81 12.23 -3.18 2.77
N ASN A 82 11.95 -3.19 4.07
CA ASN A 82 12.65 -2.36 5.04
C ASN A 82 14.17 -2.65 5.09
N GLU A 83 14.57 -3.93 5.09
CA GLU A 83 15.97 -4.34 5.01
C GLU A 83 16.68 -3.72 3.81
N MET A 84 16.07 -3.80 2.62
CA MET A 84 16.63 -3.25 1.39
C MET A 84 16.70 -1.72 1.43
N CYS A 85 15.68 -1.08 1.95
CA CYS A 85 15.66 0.39 2.11
C CYS A 85 16.79 0.86 3.04
N ARG A 86 17.03 0.16 4.15
CA ARG A 86 18.12 0.47 5.06
C ARG A 86 19.50 0.26 4.42
N ALA A 87 19.66 -0.81 3.64
CA ALA A 87 20.92 -1.10 2.94
C ALA A 87 21.25 -0.02 1.88
N ALA A 88 20.25 0.67 1.35
CA ALA A 88 20.44 1.72 0.36
C ALA A 88 20.70 3.11 0.97
N TYR A 89 20.49 3.31 2.28
CA TYR A 89 20.73 4.59 2.94
C TYR A 89 22.20 4.99 2.91
N LEU A 90 22.46 6.28 2.69
CA LEU A 90 23.77 6.88 2.85
C LEU A 90 23.64 8.38 3.21
N ASP A 91 24.23 8.75 4.32
CA ASP A 91 24.48 10.13 4.71
C ASP A 91 25.53 10.72 3.74
N LEU A 92 25.10 11.52 2.77
CA LEU A 92 25.94 12.02 1.68
C LEU A 92 26.75 13.24 2.09
N ASP A 93 26.19 14.13 2.91
CA ASP A 93 26.86 15.34 3.38
C ASP A 93 27.65 15.13 4.70
N LYS A 94 27.47 13.96 5.33
CA LYS A 94 28.18 13.51 6.53
C LYS A 94 27.94 14.39 7.77
N ASP A 95 26.75 14.97 7.85
CA ASP A 95 26.36 15.80 9.00
C ASP A 95 25.70 14.99 10.13
N GLY A 96 25.40 13.71 9.90
CA GLY A 96 24.79 12.79 10.87
C GLY A 96 23.30 13.04 11.09
N GLN A 97 22.65 13.85 10.25
CA GLN A 97 21.23 14.17 10.33
C GLN A 97 20.55 13.72 9.03
N LYS A 98 19.34 13.17 9.15
CA LYS A 98 18.54 12.83 7.97
C LYS A 98 18.00 14.10 7.31
N SER A 99 18.33 14.32 6.05
CA SER A 99 17.87 15.46 5.28
C SER A 99 17.61 15.09 3.82
N ALA A 100 17.02 15.99 3.05
CA ALA A 100 16.84 15.81 1.60
C ALA A 100 18.17 15.73 0.82
N ALA A 101 19.30 16.05 1.45
CA ALA A 101 20.64 15.94 0.87
C ALA A 101 21.17 14.50 0.86
N ASP A 102 20.54 13.59 1.63
CA ASP A 102 20.96 12.21 1.76
C ASP A 102 20.36 11.30 0.70
N ARG A 103 20.91 10.08 0.60
CA ARG A 103 20.32 9.01 -0.18
C ARG A 103 19.48 8.11 0.71
N PHE A 104 18.23 7.94 0.37
CA PHE A 104 17.32 7.03 1.05
C PHE A 104 16.97 5.83 0.19
N GLY A 105 16.63 4.71 0.84
CA GLY A 105 16.16 3.51 0.17
C GLY A 105 14.76 3.68 -0.37
N THR A 106 13.97 4.52 0.28
CA THR A 106 12.62 4.87 -0.17
C THR A 106 12.17 6.22 0.36
N THR A 107 11.24 6.81 -0.36
CA THR A 107 10.51 8.00 0.07
C THR A 107 9.02 7.80 -0.15
N ASN A 108 8.21 8.37 0.70
CA ASN A 108 6.77 8.33 0.56
C ASN A 108 6.15 9.60 1.17
N SER A 109 4.95 9.94 0.69
CA SER A 109 4.15 11.02 1.24
C SER A 109 3.31 10.55 2.43
N THR A 110 2.59 11.49 3.06
CA THR A 110 1.67 11.23 4.17
C THR A 110 0.66 10.10 3.90
N TYR A 111 0.19 9.98 2.66
CA TYR A 111 -0.80 8.93 2.28
C TYR A 111 -0.20 7.53 2.12
N GLY A 112 1.12 7.40 2.12
CA GLY A 112 1.76 6.11 1.93
C GLY A 112 1.59 5.14 3.10
N ALA A 113 1.40 5.65 4.31
CA ALA A 113 1.15 4.82 5.49
C ALA A 113 -0.15 4.03 5.36
N ASP A 114 -1.22 4.67 4.85
CA ASP A 114 -2.52 4.03 4.65
C ASP A 114 -2.42 2.89 3.63
N HIS A 115 -1.75 3.14 2.50
CA HIS A 115 -1.53 2.12 1.47
C HIS A 115 -0.73 0.92 1.99
N MET A 116 0.30 1.17 2.80
CA MET A 116 1.07 0.11 3.45
C MET A 116 0.21 -0.67 4.45
N ALA A 117 -0.55 0.02 5.30
CA ALA A 117 -1.40 -0.62 6.29
C ALA A 117 -2.42 -1.56 5.64
N PHE A 118 -3.16 -1.08 4.65
CA PHE A 118 -4.15 -1.90 3.95
C PHE A 118 -3.51 -3.06 3.16
N SER A 119 -2.34 -2.86 2.54
CA SER A 119 -1.64 -3.95 1.84
C SER A 119 -1.14 -5.04 2.78
N MET A 120 -0.89 -4.73 4.04
CA MET A 120 -0.54 -5.69 5.10
C MET A 120 -1.76 -6.36 5.73
N GLY A 121 -2.97 -5.95 5.33
CA GLY A 121 -4.22 -6.50 5.83
C GLY A 121 -4.79 -5.80 7.05
N PHE A 122 -4.43 -4.52 7.27
CA PHE A 122 -5.11 -3.68 8.26
C PHE A 122 -6.59 -3.56 7.90
N ALA A 123 -7.47 -3.80 8.86
CA ALA A 123 -8.90 -3.74 8.67
C ALA A 123 -9.55 -2.83 9.73
N ILE A 124 -10.37 -1.87 9.29
CA ILE A 124 -11.18 -1.05 10.19
C ILE A 124 -12.41 -1.83 10.62
N THR A 125 -12.97 -2.60 9.68
CA THR A 125 -14.20 -3.38 9.90
C THR A 125 -14.06 -4.77 9.29
N GLU A 126 -14.76 -5.73 9.87
CA GLU A 126 -14.94 -7.07 9.31
C GLU A 126 -16.42 -7.41 9.21
N LYS A 127 -16.79 -8.14 8.16
CA LYS A 127 -18.18 -8.58 7.94
C LYS A 127 -18.50 -9.76 8.83
N ASN A 128 -19.56 -9.63 9.64
CA ASN A 128 -20.04 -10.69 10.51
C ASN A 128 -21.00 -11.66 9.79
N ASP A 129 -21.38 -12.74 10.46
CA ASP A 129 -22.27 -13.80 9.92
C ASP A 129 -23.66 -13.27 9.50
N ASN A 130 -24.09 -12.12 10.00
CA ASN A 130 -25.34 -11.50 9.59
C ASN A 130 -25.18 -10.55 8.39
N GLY A 131 -23.97 -10.43 7.84
CA GLY A 131 -23.65 -9.58 6.70
C GLY A 131 -23.52 -8.09 7.04
N PHE A 132 -23.39 -7.75 8.31
CA PHE A 132 -23.10 -6.38 8.79
C PHE A 132 -21.63 -6.27 9.19
N TYR A 133 -21.15 -5.05 9.41
CA TYR A 133 -19.76 -4.79 9.76
C TYR A 133 -19.59 -4.53 11.24
N ASP A 134 -18.69 -5.29 11.84
CA ASP A 134 -18.18 -5.03 13.18
C ASP A 134 -16.88 -4.20 13.09
N ILE A 135 -16.67 -3.30 14.04
CA ILE A 135 -15.45 -2.50 14.11
C ILE A 135 -14.35 -3.35 14.76
N VAL A 136 -13.25 -3.53 14.04
CA VAL A 136 -12.10 -4.36 14.46
C VAL A 136 -10.78 -3.57 14.49
N VAL A 137 -10.86 -2.25 14.46
CA VAL A 137 -9.69 -1.36 14.39
C VAL A 137 -8.68 -1.61 15.51
N ASP A 138 -9.13 -1.96 16.71
CA ASP A 138 -8.30 -2.23 17.89
C ASP A 138 -8.03 -3.74 18.05
N SER A 139 -7.61 -4.40 16.97
CA SER A 139 -7.20 -5.79 17.02
C SER A 139 -5.69 -5.91 17.22
N GLU A 140 -5.24 -7.02 17.82
CA GLU A 140 -3.81 -7.33 17.99
C GLU A 140 -3.07 -7.26 16.64
N ARG A 141 -3.66 -7.84 15.59
CA ARG A 141 -3.11 -7.77 14.23
C ARG A 141 -2.93 -6.34 13.72
N ASN A 142 -3.91 -5.49 13.91
CA ASN A 142 -3.84 -4.09 13.50
C ASN A 142 -2.76 -3.33 14.27
N ASN A 143 -2.66 -3.58 15.57
CA ASN A 143 -1.63 -2.97 16.41
C ASN A 143 -0.23 -3.39 15.95
N ASP A 144 -0.01 -4.67 15.63
CA ASP A 144 1.27 -5.17 15.07
C ASP A 144 1.61 -4.50 13.74
N ILE A 145 0.63 -4.33 12.86
CA ILE A 145 0.82 -3.64 11.57
C ILE A 145 1.24 -2.19 11.78
N ILE A 146 0.56 -1.47 12.67
CA ILE A 146 0.87 -0.06 12.98
C ILE A 146 2.28 0.06 13.57
N GLU A 147 2.67 -0.81 14.50
CA GLU A 147 4.02 -0.78 15.07
C GLU A 147 5.09 -1.08 14.02
N LYS A 148 4.86 -2.00 13.09
CA LYS A 148 5.78 -2.25 11.96
C LYS A 148 5.92 -1.03 11.06
N ILE A 149 4.83 -0.38 10.70
CA ILE A 149 4.84 0.83 9.86
C ILE A 149 5.56 1.96 10.61
N ARG A 150 5.26 2.14 11.88
CA ARG A 150 5.94 3.14 12.72
C ARG A 150 7.46 2.90 12.76
N ALA A 151 7.88 1.67 12.99
CA ALA A 151 9.30 1.31 12.99
C ALA A 151 9.98 1.58 11.63
N PHE A 152 9.27 1.34 10.53
CA PHE A 152 9.74 1.62 9.18
C PHE A 152 9.92 3.13 8.94
N TYR A 153 8.94 3.96 9.31
CA TYR A 153 9.02 5.42 9.17
C TYR A 153 10.15 6.05 10.01
N LEU A 154 10.50 5.41 11.12
CA LEU A 154 11.62 5.83 11.97
C LEU A 154 12.97 5.27 11.50
N SER A 155 12.99 4.33 10.55
CA SER A 155 14.21 3.70 10.06
C SER A 155 15.10 4.68 9.29
N GLU A 156 16.39 4.35 9.21
CA GLU A 156 17.36 5.17 8.44
C GLU A 156 17.04 5.18 6.94
N GLY A 157 16.50 4.06 6.42
CA GLY A 157 16.23 3.89 4.99
C GLY A 157 15.02 4.65 4.47
N PHE A 158 14.25 5.30 5.33
CA PHE A 158 13.01 5.98 4.97
C PHE A 158 13.13 7.50 5.09
N TYR A 159 12.65 8.20 4.07
CA TYR A 159 12.48 9.66 4.10
C TYR A 159 11.01 10.04 3.89
N HIS A 160 10.48 10.82 4.84
CA HIS A 160 9.14 11.38 4.70
C HIS A 160 9.20 12.64 3.86
N PHE A 161 8.60 12.58 2.68
CA PHE A 161 8.47 13.75 1.82
C PHE A 161 7.25 14.58 2.22
N SER A 162 7.49 15.84 2.58
CA SER A 162 6.43 16.83 2.79
C SER A 162 6.43 17.83 1.65
N PRO A 163 5.25 18.21 1.09
CA PRO A 163 5.16 19.30 0.14
C PRO A 163 5.70 20.59 0.79
N GLY A 164 6.78 21.11 0.28
CA GLY A 164 7.48 22.27 0.84
C GLY A 164 8.90 21.98 1.35
N ASP A 165 9.36 20.73 1.33
CA ASP A 165 10.77 20.40 1.51
C ASP A 165 11.55 21.01 0.34
N GLU A 166 12.13 22.20 0.57
CA GLU A 166 12.96 22.87 -0.42
C GLU A 166 14.21 22.00 -0.68
N GLY A 167 14.37 21.55 -1.91
CA GLY A 167 15.49 20.72 -2.33
C GLY A 167 15.16 19.29 -2.69
N ALA A 168 13.96 18.79 -2.42
CA ALA A 168 13.53 17.50 -2.92
C ALA A 168 13.36 17.56 -4.44
N THR A 169 14.42 17.28 -5.17
CA THR A 169 14.33 17.01 -6.60
C THR A 169 13.69 15.63 -6.76
N TYR A 170 12.53 15.59 -7.37
CA TYR A 170 11.94 14.32 -7.83
C TYR A 170 12.96 13.61 -8.74
N PRO A 171 13.29 12.35 -8.49
CA PRO A 171 14.13 11.59 -9.40
C PRO A 171 13.45 11.39 -10.75
#